data_937ae3e93eadf42d5f4f1e41cc01ef05
#
_entry.id   937ae3e93eadf42d5f4f1e41cc01ef05
#
_cell.length_a   1.000
_cell.length_b   1.000
_cell.length_c   1.000
_cell.angle_alpha   90.00
_cell.angle_beta   90.00
_cell.angle_gamma   90.00
#
_symmetry.space_group_name_H-M   'P 1'
#
loop_
_entity.id
_entity.type
_entity.pdbx_description
1 polymer ?
#
loop_
_entity_poly.entity_id
_entity_poly.type
_entity_poly.pdbx_seq_one_letter_code
_entity_poly.pdbx_strand_id
1 'polypeptide(L)'
;MSSHARPSGSVRVVPARWRGSTARQSLWSESPKSVGAAELIGRQAPLALAANNPDLVKVSVPGQPKAVKAKVEGDINALFLLLGGVSLLVGALGIANVTLVSVLERVGEIGLRRAVGAARRHIAGQFLVESTLLGFLGGVVGASVGMVVIVAVSLAKDWVPVLDLGIPLLAPLAGAVVGLASGVYPSLRAASIEPVEALRGGV
;
A
#
# COMPACT_ATOMS: atom_id res chain seq x y z
N MET A 1 -29.55 25.42 1.53
CA MET A 1 -28.45 26.19 0.92
C MET A 1 -27.45 25.21 0.36
N SER A 2 -27.63 24.81 -0.91
CA SER A 2 -26.79 23.82 -1.58
C SER A 2 -25.70 24.56 -2.37
N SER A 3 -24.48 24.50 -1.87
CA SER A 3 -23.28 24.98 -2.55
C SER A 3 -22.92 23.99 -3.65
N HIS A 4 -23.26 24.28 -4.90
CA HIS A 4 -22.74 23.57 -6.07
C HIS A 4 -21.26 23.92 -6.25
N ALA A 5 -20.38 23.00 -5.82
CA ALA A 5 -18.97 23.03 -6.20
C ALA A 5 -18.86 22.88 -7.73
N ARG A 6 -18.32 23.88 -8.42
CA ARG A 6 -18.07 23.84 -9.87
C ARG A 6 -16.95 22.81 -10.12
N PRO A 7 -17.12 21.89 -11.08
CA PRO A 7 -16.05 20.96 -11.43
C PRO A 7 -14.87 21.75 -12.03
N SER A 8 -13.69 21.57 -11.44
CA SER A 8 -12.41 22.12 -11.89
C SER A 8 -11.99 21.42 -13.18
N GLY A 9 -12.19 22.02 -14.33
CA GLY A 9 -11.72 21.45 -15.59
C GLY A 9 -12.47 21.91 -16.85
N SER A 10 -13.16 23.04 -16.82
CA SER A 10 -13.80 23.59 -18.03
C SER A 10 -12.77 24.23 -18.96
N VAL A 11 -12.73 23.79 -20.21
CA VAL A 11 -11.98 24.47 -21.30
C VAL A 11 -12.79 25.69 -21.71
N ARG A 12 -12.23 26.87 -21.51
CA ARG A 12 -12.87 28.13 -21.96
C ARG A 12 -12.23 28.59 -23.26
N VAL A 13 -12.97 28.52 -24.36
CA VAL A 13 -12.59 29.09 -25.66
C VAL A 13 -13.04 30.53 -25.70
N VAL A 14 -12.10 31.48 -25.73
CA VAL A 14 -12.40 32.91 -25.86
C VAL A 14 -11.97 33.39 -27.25
N PRO A 15 -12.89 33.67 -28.18
CA PRO A 15 -12.53 34.23 -29.49
C PRO A 15 -12.09 35.71 -29.33
N ALA A 16 -10.97 36.06 -29.92
CA ALA A 16 -10.29 37.36 -29.74
C ALA A 16 -11.08 38.58 -30.23
N ARG A 17 -12.21 38.43 -30.90
CA ARG A 17 -12.93 39.54 -31.59
C ARG A 17 -14.47 39.50 -31.52
N TRP A 18 -15.09 39.03 -30.47
CA TRP A 18 -16.56 39.09 -30.34
C TRP A 18 -16.97 39.82 -29.07
N ARG A 19 -17.03 41.17 -29.16
CA ARG A 19 -17.78 41.96 -28.19
C ARG A 19 -19.23 42.07 -28.70
N GLY A 20 -20.13 41.35 -28.06
CA GLY A 20 -21.55 41.65 -28.19
C GLY A 20 -22.47 40.49 -28.61
N SER A 21 -22.48 39.38 -27.91
CA SER A 21 -23.72 38.62 -27.75
C SER A 21 -23.54 37.58 -26.63
N THR A 22 -24.21 37.81 -25.54
CA THR A 22 -24.21 36.95 -24.34
C THR A 22 -24.91 35.61 -24.55
N ALA A 23 -25.61 35.41 -25.65
CA ALA A 23 -26.41 34.22 -25.91
C ALA A 23 -25.63 33.03 -26.50
N ARG A 24 -24.40 33.21 -27.00
CA ARG A 24 -23.59 32.11 -27.59
C ARG A 24 -22.50 31.54 -26.69
N GLN A 25 -22.28 32.12 -25.52
CA GLN A 25 -21.23 31.64 -24.61
C GLN A 25 -21.60 30.33 -23.88
N SER A 26 -22.89 29.98 -23.85
CA SER A 26 -23.35 28.78 -23.14
C SER A 26 -23.17 27.44 -23.90
N LEU A 27 -22.89 27.52 -25.22
CA LEU A 27 -22.79 26.33 -26.08
C LEU A 27 -21.44 25.66 -26.06
N TRP A 28 -20.40 26.28 -25.48
CA TRP A 28 -19.02 25.82 -25.56
C TRP A 28 -18.40 25.38 -24.21
N SER A 29 -19.23 25.22 -23.19
CA SER A 29 -18.76 24.75 -21.87
C SER A 29 -18.95 23.23 -21.68
N GLU A 30 -18.57 22.44 -22.67
CA GLU A 30 -18.51 20.99 -22.44
C GLU A 30 -17.22 20.64 -21.66
N SER A 31 -17.41 20.10 -20.49
CA SER A 31 -16.30 19.57 -19.69
C SER A 31 -15.84 18.24 -20.32
N PRO A 32 -14.55 18.07 -20.60
CA PRO A 32 -14.03 16.81 -21.10
C PRO A 32 -14.30 15.68 -20.08
N LYS A 33 -14.98 14.63 -20.52
CA LYS A 33 -15.43 13.50 -19.67
C LYS A 33 -14.30 12.56 -19.23
N SER A 34 -13.08 12.76 -19.77
CA SER A 34 -11.93 11.91 -19.45
C SER A 34 -10.76 12.73 -18.88
N VAL A 35 -10.12 12.17 -17.87
CA VAL A 35 -8.92 12.77 -17.25
C VAL A 35 -7.78 12.78 -18.29
N GLY A 36 -7.22 13.96 -18.57
CA GLY A 36 -6.16 14.14 -19.58
C GLY A 36 -6.63 14.62 -20.96
N ALA A 37 -7.91 14.47 -21.31
CA ALA A 37 -8.45 14.94 -22.59
C ALA A 37 -8.39 16.47 -22.77
N ALA A 38 -8.40 17.22 -21.68
CA ALA A 38 -8.34 18.69 -21.72
C ALA A 38 -7.05 19.22 -22.40
N GLU A 39 -5.92 18.55 -22.22
CA GLU A 39 -4.65 18.95 -22.82
C GLU A 39 -4.61 18.63 -24.32
N LEU A 40 -5.12 17.46 -24.71
CA LEU A 40 -5.23 17.04 -26.12
C LEU A 40 -6.23 17.94 -26.87
N ILE A 41 -7.40 18.19 -26.29
CA ILE A 41 -8.41 19.09 -26.84
C ILE A 41 -7.86 20.51 -26.93
N GLY A 42 -7.13 20.99 -25.92
CA GLY A 42 -6.50 22.30 -25.92
C GLY A 42 -5.52 22.51 -27.06
N ARG A 43 -4.79 21.48 -27.48
CA ARG A 43 -3.85 21.51 -28.62
C ARG A 43 -4.57 21.41 -29.97
N GLN A 44 -5.64 20.63 -30.05
CA GLN A 44 -6.36 20.38 -31.31
C GLN A 44 -7.48 21.41 -31.58
N ALA A 45 -8.05 22.03 -30.57
CA ALA A 45 -9.14 22.96 -30.70
C ALA A 45 -8.82 24.19 -31.60
N PRO A 46 -7.63 24.83 -31.57
CA PRO A 46 -7.30 25.91 -32.48
C PRO A 46 -7.32 25.51 -33.94
N LEU A 47 -6.80 24.32 -34.25
CA LEU A 47 -6.75 23.77 -35.61
C LEU A 47 -8.13 23.38 -36.12
N ALA A 48 -9.02 22.85 -35.25
CA ALA A 48 -10.38 22.45 -35.61
C ALA A 48 -11.33 23.65 -35.79
N LEU A 49 -11.11 24.72 -35.03
CA LEU A 49 -12.02 25.90 -35.01
C LEU A 49 -11.61 27.00 -35.98
N ALA A 50 -10.33 27.12 -36.29
CA ALA A 50 -9.80 28.14 -37.19
C ALA A 50 -8.61 27.60 -38.02
N ALA A 51 -8.87 26.68 -38.92
CA ALA A 51 -7.86 26.04 -39.76
C ALA A 51 -6.99 27.02 -40.57
N ASN A 52 -7.56 28.18 -40.98
CA ASN A 52 -6.88 29.19 -41.75
C ASN A 52 -6.05 30.19 -40.90
N ASN A 53 -6.33 30.32 -39.60
CA ASN A 53 -5.61 31.22 -38.71
C ASN A 53 -5.74 30.71 -37.25
N PRO A 54 -4.97 29.70 -36.86
CA PRO A 54 -5.06 29.11 -35.52
C PRO A 54 -4.68 30.07 -34.39
N ASP A 55 -3.89 31.12 -34.69
CA ASP A 55 -3.45 32.15 -33.74
C ASP A 55 -4.58 33.08 -33.25
N LEU A 56 -5.72 33.09 -33.94
CA LEU A 56 -6.89 33.86 -33.50
C LEU A 56 -7.67 33.22 -32.36
N VAL A 57 -7.41 31.95 -32.06
CA VAL A 57 -8.10 31.18 -31.01
C VAL A 57 -7.16 30.91 -29.88
N LYS A 58 -7.21 31.68 -28.81
CA LYS A 58 -6.51 31.37 -27.55
C LYS A 58 -7.34 30.39 -26.73
N VAL A 59 -6.90 29.11 -26.71
CA VAL A 59 -7.47 28.11 -25.83
C VAL A 59 -6.73 28.16 -24.48
N SER A 60 -7.41 28.65 -23.45
CA SER A 60 -6.89 28.59 -22.09
C SER A 60 -7.31 27.28 -21.46
N VAL A 61 -6.40 26.31 -21.42
CA VAL A 61 -6.56 25.09 -20.62
C VAL A 61 -6.21 25.46 -19.18
N PRO A 62 -7.15 25.39 -18.23
CA PRO A 62 -6.80 25.59 -16.83
C PRO A 62 -5.72 24.58 -16.47
N GLY A 63 -4.53 25.07 -16.10
CA GLY A 63 -3.43 24.20 -15.70
C GLY A 63 -3.92 23.27 -14.60
N GLN A 64 -3.94 21.97 -14.87
CA GLN A 64 -4.16 21.01 -13.79
C GLN A 64 -3.06 21.28 -12.76
N PRO A 65 -3.37 21.42 -11.48
CA PRO A 65 -2.37 21.60 -10.44
C PRO A 65 -1.61 20.27 -10.21
N LYS A 66 -0.87 19.83 -11.26
CA LYS A 66 -0.11 18.57 -11.26
C LYS A 66 0.84 18.52 -10.06
N ALA A 67 1.40 19.68 -9.69
CA ALA A 67 2.30 19.78 -8.54
C ALA A 67 1.59 19.55 -7.19
N VAL A 68 0.38 20.11 -7.03
CA VAL A 68 -0.41 19.92 -5.79
C VAL A 68 -0.91 18.49 -5.70
N LYS A 69 -1.39 17.93 -6.82
CA LYS A 69 -1.85 16.54 -6.87
C LYS A 69 -0.72 15.56 -6.56
N ALA A 70 0.45 15.71 -7.19
CA ALA A 70 1.61 14.87 -6.93
C ALA A 70 2.11 14.99 -5.47
N LYS A 71 2.05 16.20 -4.88
CA LYS A 71 2.42 16.40 -3.49
C LYS A 71 1.44 15.69 -2.54
N VAL A 72 0.14 15.86 -2.76
CA VAL A 72 -0.91 15.19 -1.95
C VAL A 72 -0.81 13.68 -2.08
N GLU A 73 -0.62 13.14 -3.29
CA GLU A 73 -0.41 11.70 -3.51
C GLU A 73 0.85 11.20 -2.79
N GLY A 74 1.94 12.00 -2.79
CA GLY A 74 3.17 11.69 -2.07
C GLY A 74 2.97 11.67 -0.56
N ASP A 75 2.30 12.66 0.00
CA ASP A 75 2.03 12.75 1.44
C ASP A 75 1.11 11.60 1.91
N ILE A 76 0.08 11.27 1.15
CA ILE A 76 -0.81 10.13 1.43
C ILE A 76 -0.03 8.81 1.38
N ASN A 77 0.82 8.62 0.38
CA ASN A 77 1.62 7.41 0.25
C ASN A 77 2.62 7.26 1.42
N ALA A 78 3.22 8.36 1.87
CA ALA A 78 4.08 8.38 3.05
C ALA A 78 3.33 7.98 4.33
N LEU A 79 2.08 8.46 4.50
CA LEU A 79 1.22 8.07 5.63
C LEU A 79 0.87 6.58 5.60
N PHE A 80 0.55 6.01 4.43
CA PHE A 80 0.29 4.57 4.30
C PHE A 80 1.54 3.73 4.58
N LEU A 81 2.72 4.16 4.13
CA LEU A 81 3.98 3.48 4.43
C LEU A 81 4.30 3.53 5.94
N LEU A 82 4.09 4.67 6.59
CA LEU A 82 4.25 4.81 8.04
C LEU A 82 3.30 3.88 8.80
N LEU A 83 2.02 3.90 8.47
CA LEU A 83 1.01 3.07 9.12
C LEU A 83 1.29 1.58 8.89
N GLY A 84 1.65 1.20 7.66
CA GLY A 84 2.07 -0.16 7.31
C GLY A 84 3.32 -0.60 8.06
N GLY A 85 4.33 0.28 8.16
CA GLY A 85 5.56 0.03 8.92
C GLY A 85 5.29 -0.21 10.40
N VAL A 86 4.48 0.64 11.03
CA VAL A 86 4.06 0.46 12.44
C VAL A 86 3.31 -0.85 12.62
N SER A 87 2.38 -1.18 11.71
CA SER A 87 1.62 -2.44 11.76
C SER A 87 2.54 -3.66 11.65
N LEU A 88 3.55 -3.62 10.77
CA LEU A 88 4.55 -4.67 10.65
C LEU A 88 5.39 -4.82 11.93
N LEU A 89 5.79 -3.72 12.57
CA LEU A 89 6.52 -3.76 13.84
C LEU A 89 5.69 -4.40 14.96
N VAL A 90 4.42 -4.02 15.07
CA VAL A 90 3.51 -4.63 16.07
C VAL A 90 3.34 -6.13 15.78
N GLY A 91 3.16 -6.52 14.52
CA GLY A 91 3.09 -7.92 14.12
C GLY A 91 4.37 -8.69 14.41
N ALA A 92 5.55 -8.10 14.15
CA ALA A 92 6.86 -8.69 14.46
C ALA A 92 7.03 -8.93 15.97
N LEU A 93 6.64 -7.96 16.81
CA LEU A 93 6.66 -8.12 18.27
C LEU A 93 5.71 -9.22 18.73
N GLY A 94 4.52 -9.35 18.10
CA GLY A 94 3.59 -10.45 18.35
C GLY A 94 4.20 -11.82 18.08
N ILE A 95 4.85 -12.01 16.91
CA ILE A 95 5.55 -13.26 16.55
C ILE A 95 6.67 -13.53 17.54
N ALA A 96 7.50 -12.53 17.87
CA ALA A 96 8.61 -12.69 18.81
C ALA A 96 8.11 -13.13 20.20
N ASN A 97 7.01 -12.52 20.68
CA ASN A 97 6.43 -12.85 21.99
C ASN A 97 5.88 -14.28 22.01
N VAL A 98 5.10 -14.69 21.00
CA VAL A 98 4.55 -16.05 20.89
C VAL A 98 5.67 -17.08 20.82
N THR A 99 6.70 -16.82 20.01
CA THR A 99 7.86 -17.73 19.90
C THR A 99 8.64 -17.80 21.22
N LEU A 100 8.78 -16.68 21.94
CA LEU A 100 9.46 -16.66 23.24
C LEU A 100 8.69 -17.50 24.29
N VAL A 101 7.36 -17.36 24.34
CA VAL A 101 6.50 -18.18 25.21
C VAL A 101 6.65 -19.67 24.85
N SER A 102 6.60 -20.02 23.57
CA SER A 102 6.80 -21.38 23.08
C SER A 102 8.17 -21.97 23.53
N VAL A 103 9.23 -21.14 23.49
CA VAL A 103 10.55 -21.54 24.01
C VAL A 103 10.50 -21.82 25.50
N LEU A 104 9.85 -20.95 26.30
CA LEU A 104 9.75 -21.08 27.75
C LEU A 104 8.95 -22.32 28.15
N GLU A 105 7.88 -22.64 27.46
CA GLU A 105 7.06 -23.84 27.68
C GLU A 105 7.83 -25.14 27.39
N ARG A 106 8.82 -25.12 26.50
CA ARG A 106 9.59 -26.27 26.05
C ARG A 106 11.01 -26.30 26.60
N VAL A 107 11.33 -25.51 27.66
CA VAL A 107 12.71 -25.48 28.25
C VAL A 107 13.23 -26.84 28.63
N GLY A 108 12.41 -27.70 29.29
CA GLY A 108 12.81 -29.02 29.69
C GLY A 108 13.14 -29.97 28.52
N GLU A 109 12.33 -29.91 27.45
CA GLU A 109 12.56 -30.66 26.21
C GLU A 109 13.85 -30.21 25.51
N ILE A 110 14.06 -28.89 25.41
CA ILE A 110 15.26 -28.28 24.82
C ILE A 110 16.50 -28.71 25.62
N GLY A 111 16.42 -28.63 26.96
CA GLY A 111 17.48 -29.08 27.87
C GLY A 111 17.86 -30.55 27.69
N LEU A 112 16.86 -31.43 27.60
CA LEU A 112 17.06 -32.85 27.35
C LEU A 112 17.75 -33.11 26.00
N ARG A 113 17.27 -32.51 24.92
CA ARG A 113 17.91 -32.63 23.60
C ARG A 113 19.36 -32.15 23.60
N ARG A 114 19.65 -31.10 24.35
CA ARG A 114 21.01 -30.59 24.51
C ARG A 114 21.91 -31.51 25.36
N ALA A 115 21.36 -32.14 26.40
CA ALA A 115 22.06 -33.09 27.22
C ALA A 115 22.47 -34.33 26.41
N VAL A 116 21.66 -34.76 25.43
CA VAL A 116 21.93 -35.85 24.50
C VAL A 116 22.85 -35.47 23.33
N GLY A 117 23.28 -34.18 23.25
CA GLY A 117 24.28 -33.72 22.30
C GLY A 117 23.74 -32.91 21.12
N ALA A 118 22.49 -32.42 21.15
CA ALA A 118 21.96 -31.55 20.10
C ALA A 118 22.74 -30.23 20.02
N ALA A 119 23.19 -29.87 18.81
CA ALA A 119 23.92 -28.65 18.60
C ALA A 119 22.97 -27.42 18.72
N ARG A 120 23.48 -26.30 19.29
CA ARG A 120 22.74 -25.02 19.46
C ARG A 120 22.08 -24.57 18.18
N ARG A 121 22.76 -24.68 17.03
CA ARG A 121 22.28 -24.28 15.72
C ARG A 121 21.00 -25.00 15.26
N HIS A 122 20.86 -26.28 15.65
CA HIS A 122 19.67 -27.08 15.29
C HIS A 122 18.45 -26.60 16.08
N ILE A 123 18.61 -26.25 17.35
CA ILE A 123 17.55 -25.72 18.19
C ILE A 123 17.16 -24.31 17.71
N ALA A 124 18.15 -23.41 17.49
CA ALA A 124 17.89 -22.11 16.94
C ALA A 124 17.18 -22.18 15.58
N GLY A 125 17.63 -23.06 14.69
CA GLY A 125 17.04 -23.26 13.36
C GLY A 125 15.57 -23.69 13.43
N GLN A 126 15.20 -24.55 14.37
CA GLN A 126 13.83 -25.00 14.55
C GLN A 126 12.89 -23.81 14.85
N PHE A 127 13.21 -22.99 15.84
CA PHE A 127 12.40 -21.81 16.19
C PHE A 127 12.42 -20.72 15.13
N LEU A 128 13.53 -20.61 14.40
CA LEU A 128 13.64 -19.66 13.29
C LEU A 128 12.72 -20.05 12.12
N VAL A 129 12.65 -21.34 11.78
CA VAL A 129 11.72 -21.86 10.77
C VAL A 129 10.27 -21.68 11.22
N GLU A 130 9.97 -21.97 12.50
CA GLU A 130 8.63 -21.82 13.07
C GLU A 130 8.14 -20.36 12.97
N SER A 131 8.95 -19.39 13.39
CA SER A 131 8.61 -17.96 13.28
C SER A 131 8.50 -17.48 11.82
N THR A 132 9.33 -18.00 10.92
CA THR A 132 9.26 -17.70 9.49
C THR A 132 7.96 -18.23 8.88
N LEU A 133 7.53 -19.44 9.25
CA LEU A 133 6.26 -20.01 8.82
C LEU A 133 5.06 -19.22 9.35
N LEU A 134 5.11 -18.80 10.62
CA LEU A 134 4.07 -17.91 11.19
C LEU A 134 3.96 -16.60 10.42
N GLY A 135 5.08 -15.97 10.10
CA GLY A 135 5.11 -14.75 9.29
C GLY A 135 4.59 -14.98 7.87
N PHE A 136 4.98 -16.07 7.23
CA PHE A 136 4.49 -16.45 5.90
C PHE A 136 2.97 -16.65 5.88
N LEU A 137 2.44 -17.45 6.82
CA LEU A 137 1.00 -17.70 6.95
C LEU A 137 0.24 -16.40 7.26
N GLY A 138 0.79 -15.55 8.13
CA GLY A 138 0.24 -14.21 8.39
C GLY A 138 0.17 -13.36 7.13
N GLY A 139 1.20 -13.41 6.30
CA GLY A 139 1.24 -12.73 4.99
C GLY A 139 0.20 -13.25 4.01
N VAL A 140 -0.02 -14.56 3.94
CA VAL A 140 -1.07 -15.19 3.10
C VAL A 140 -2.47 -14.75 3.56
N VAL A 141 -2.73 -14.85 4.87
CA VAL A 141 -4.02 -14.45 5.45
C VAL A 141 -4.25 -12.95 5.26
N GLY A 142 -3.24 -12.12 5.55
CA GLY A 142 -3.31 -10.68 5.38
C GLY A 142 -3.59 -10.27 3.93
N ALA A 143 -2.90 -10.89 2.97
CA ALA A 143 -3.14 -10.65 1.54
C ALA A 143 -4.56 -11.06 1.11
N SER A 144 -5.04 -12.20 1.59
CA SER A 144 -6.39 -12.69 1.28
C SER A 144 -7.46 -11.76 1.83
N VAL A 145 -7.34 -11.35 3.09
CA VAL A 145 -8.28 -10.41 3.73
C VAL A 145 -8.22 -9.05 3.04
N GLY A 146 -7.01 -8.54 2.73
CA GLY A 146 -6.84 -7.28 2.02
C GLY A 146 -7.53 -7.29 0.65
N MET A 147 -7.39 -8.38 -0.11
CA MET A 147 -8.05 -8.53 -1.40
C MET A 147 -9.58 -8.54 -1.28
N VAL A 148 -10.13 -9.27 -0.31
CA VAL A 148 -11.58 -9.30 -0.03
C VAL A 148 -12.09 -7.91 0.31
N VAL A 149 -11.36 -7.15 1.15
CA VAL A 149 -11.75 -5.78 1.52
C VAL A 149 -11.74 -4.86 0.31
N ILE A 150 -10.71 -4.92 -0.54
CA ILE A 150 -10.63 -4.11 -1.76
C ILE A 150 -11.83 -4.40 -2.67
N VAL A 151 -12.15 -5.66 -2.92
CA VAL A 151 -13.28 -6.05 -3.77
C VAL A 151 -14.61 -5.59 -3.15
N ALA A 152 -14.80 -5.79 -1.86
CA ALA A 152 -16.03 -5.40 -1.16
C ALA A 152 -16.27 -3.87 -1.23
N VAL A 153 -15.23 -3.08 -0.99
CA VAL A 153 -15.31 -1.60 -1.07
C VAL A 153 -15.56 -1.14 -2.50
N SER A 154 -14.91 -1.78 -3.48
CA SER A 154 -15.09 -1.43 -4.90
C SER A 154 -16.52 -1.69 -5.35
N LEU A 155 -17.12 -2.83 -4.96
CA LEU A 155 -18.52 -3.15 -5.25
C LEU A 155 -19.49 -2.17 -4.58
N ALA A 156 -19.22 -1.77 -3.33
CA ALA A 156 -20.07 -0.83 -2.60
C ALA A 156 -20.02 0.60 -3.15
N LYS A 157 -18.96 0.96 -3.88
CA LYS A 157 -18.76 2.30 -4.43
C LYS A 157 -18.88 2.38 -5.96
N ASP A 158 -19.29 1.30 -6.62
CA ASP A 158 -19.33 1.18 -8.08
C ASP A 158 -17.98 1.56 -8.75
N TRP A 159 -16.87 1.23 -8.08
CA TRP A 159 -15.53 1.45 -8.61
C TRP A 159 -15.01 0.21 -9.31
N VAL A 160 -14.22 0.40 -10.37
CA VAL A 160 -13.52 -0.70 -11.02
C VAL A 160 -12.25 -1.02 -10.21
N PRO A 161 -12.16 -2.20 -9.57
CA PRO A 161 -10.96 -2.55 -8.81
C PRO A 161 -9.78 -2.77 -9.76
N VAL A 162 -8.72 -1.99 -9.58
CA VAL A 162 -7.44 -2.25 -10.25
C VAL A 162 -6.62 -3.15 -9.31
N LEU A 163 -6.65 -4.44 -9.59
CA LEU A 163 -5.91 -5.44 -8.83
C LEU A 163 -4.56 -5.69 -9.49
N ASP A 164 -3.50 -5.24 -8.85
CA ASP A 164 -2.15 -5.67 -9.20
C ASP A 164 -1.85 -6.98 -8.47
N LEU A 165 -1.79 -8.08 -9.22
CA LEU A 165 -1.52 -9.41 -8.67
C LEU A 165 -0.12 -9.54 -8.05
N GLY A 166 0.80 -8.64 -8.39
CA GLY A 166 2.15 -8.66 -7.83
C GLY A 166 2.18 -8.41 -6.32
N ILE A 167 1.34 -7.51 -5.83
CA ILE A 167 1.31 -7.12 -4.41
C ILE A 167 0.87 -8.28 -3.50
N PRO A 168 -0.28 -8.96 -3.76
CA PRO A 168 -0.69 -10.10 -2.93
C PRO A 168 0.28 -11.28 -2.99
N LEU A 169 1.00 -11.45 -4.10
CA LEU A 169 1.99 -12.52 -4.25
C LEU A 169 3.27 -12.26 -3.44
N LEU A 170 3.64 -10.98 -3.27
CA LEU A 170 4.80 -10.57 -2.48
C LEU A 170 4.52 -10.51 -0.97
N ALA A 171 3.27 -10.36 -0.55
CA ALA A 171 2.91 -10.22 0.85
C ALA A 171 3.32 -11.43 1.72
N PRO A 172 3.17 -12.70 1.29
CA PRO A 172 3.67 -13.85 2.05
C PRO A 172 5.20 -13.85 2.21
N LEU A 173 5.94 -13.42 1.19
CA LEU A 173 7.39 -13.32 1.25
C LEU A 173 7.83 -12.22 2.24
N ALA A 174 7.17 -11.07 2.19
CA ALA A 174 7.40 -9.99 3.16
C ALA A 174 7.09 -10.45 4.59
N GLY A 175 5.98 -11.16 4.78
CA GLY A 175 5.62 -11.79 6.06
C GLY A 175 6.67 -12.78 6.55
N ALA A 176 7.20 -13.62 5.65
CA ALA A 176 8.27 -14.57 5.99
C ALA A 176 9.55 -13.85 6.44
N VAL A 177 9.94 -12.76 5.75
CA VAL A 177 11.10 -11.95 6.14
C VAL A 177 10.91 -11.32 7.53
N VAL A 178 9.72 -10.78 7.80
CA VAL A 178 9.37 -10.24 9.13
C VAL A 178 9.38 -11.33 10.19
N GLY A 179 8.81 -12.51 9.91
CA GLY A 179 8.82 -13.67 10.80
C GLY A 179 10.25 -14.16 11.09
N LEU A 180 11.10 -14.20 10.07
CA LEU A 180 12.51 -14.54 10.21
C LEU A 180 13.23 -13.54 11.14
N ALA A 181 13.08 -12.23 10.88
CA ALA A 181 13.74 -11.19 11.65
C ALA A 181 13.28 -11.18 13.12
N SER A 182 11.97 -11.31 13.38
CA SER A 182 11.39 -11.34 14.72
C SER A 182 11.74 -12.61 15.50
N GLY A 183 11.97 -13.74 14.80
CA GLY A 183 12.34 -15.02 15.39
C GLY A 183 13.82 -15.12 15.80
N VAL A 184 14.70 -14.22 15.35
CA VAL A 184 16.13 -14.28 15.67
C VAL A 184 16.38 -14.24 17.17
N TYR A 185 15.79 -13.28 17.87
CA TYR A 185 16.00 -13.12 19.31
C TYR A 185 15.52 -14.34 20.13
N PRO A 186 14.26 -14.81 20.00
CA PRO A 186 13.81 -15.97 20.74
C PRO A 186 14.57 -17.27 20.36
N SER A 187 14.96 -17.44 19.11
CA SER A 187 15.74 -18.62 18.68
C SER A 187 17.13 -18.66 19.28
N LEU A 188 17.82 -17.53 19.39
CA LEU A 188 19.12 -17.43 20.06
C LEU A 188 18.98 -17.69 21.57
N ARG A 189 17.91 -17.19 22.19
CA ARG A 189 17.64 -17.45 23.60
C ARG A 189 17.37 -18.95 23.85
N ALA A 190 16.58 -19.61 22.99
CA ALA A 190 16.38 -21.06 23.05
C ALA A 190 17.70 -21.85 22.96
N ALA A 191 18.58 -21.42 22.06
CA ALA A 191 19.91 -22.06 21.88
C ALA A 191 20.85 -21.82 23.05
N SER A 192 20.65 -20.81 23.89
CA SER A 192 21.49 -20.48 25.05
C SER A 192 21.09 -21.24 26.34
N ILE A 193 19.96 -21.95 26.36
CA ILE A 193 19.48 -22.67 27.52
C ILE A 193 20.52 -23.74 27.92
N GLU A 194 20.95 -23.72 29.19
CA GLU A 194 21.90 -24.69 29.71
C GLU A 194 21.18 -25.99 30.16
N PRO A 195 21.70 -27.20 29.79
CA PRO A 195 21.05 -28.46 30.13
C PRO A 195 20.84 -28.66 31.62
N VAL A 196 21.78 -28.19 32.44
CA VAL A 196 21.75 -28.37 33.91
C VAL A 196 20.65 -27.51 34.54
N GLU A 197 20.49 -26.27 34.07
CA GLU A 197 19.42 -25.38 34.57
C GLU A 197 18.03 -25.82 34.13
N ALA A 198 17.91 -26.26 32.86
CA ALA A 198 16.66 -26.77 32.31
C ALA A 198 16.13 -28.01 33.05
N LEU A 199 17.01 -28.88 33.56
CA LEU A 199 16.64 -30.07 34.32
C LEU A 199 16.39 -29.78 35.82
N ARG A 200 16.97 -28.71 36.38
CA ARG A 200 16.75 -28.30 37.79
C ARG A 200 15.46 -27.50 37.99
N GLY A 201 15.02 -26.73 36.96
CA GLY A 201 13.83 -25.91 37.02
C GLY A 201 12.51 -26.64 36.78
N GLY A 202 12.50 -27.93 36.62
CA GLY A 202 11.33 -28.74 36.30
C GLY A 202 10.59 -29.34 37.49
N VAL A 203 10.60 -28.66 38.66
CA VAL A 203 9.77 -29.02 39.84
C VAL A 203 8.92 -27.83 40.19
#